data_ccf3c49a3bcb9291d927fbf690c5b199
#
_entry.id   ccf3c49a3bcb9291d927fbf690c5b199
#
_cell.length_a   1.000
_cell.length_b   1.000
_cell.length_c   1.000
_cell.angle_alpha   90.00
_cell.angle_beta   90.00
_cell.angle_gamma   90.00
#
_symmetry.space_group_name_H-M   'P 1'
#
loop_
_entity.id
_entity.type
_entity.pdbx_description
1 polymer ?
#
loop_
_entity_poly.entity_id
_entity_poly.type
_entity_poly.pdbx_seq_one_letter_code
_entity_poly.pdbx_strand_id
1 'polypeptide(L)'
;MIDWLSSMQQTFEYYTVDPSTWKDVKRIENVLSCTIDRDSEAATLGSATINAAESIGESYVRVYLVAIQNGKTYKEPLGTFLVQTPSWSFNGKTRDISIDAYTPLLELKENLPPIGYSLLKDDNIMNTAYRLCRERVRAPVVETTCETTLYADFVANTDDTWLTFLTDLIANAKYTFGLDELGRVLFLPVQDAASLQPVWTYTDDNSSILYPDIDLDRDLYGIPNVVEVVYSSEHDTYYARAVNDDPNSPISTVKRGRDIVYRVTNPDLYGDPTENQTQEYAERLLRQLSTLECTVTYSHGYCPVRLGDCVRLNYTRSGITDVKAKVISQSIDCSAGCKVTETAVYTTKLWR
;
A
#
# COMPACT_ATOMS: atom_id res chain seq x y z
N MET A 1 -14.60 -9.57 22.21
CA MET A 1 -14.06 -8.68 21.18
C MET A 1 -13.53 -7.46 21.87
N ILE A 2 -12.40 -6.92 21.49
CA ILE A 2 -11.83 -5.68 22.04
C ILE A 2 -12.68 -4.50 21.55
N ASP A 3 -12.95 -3.57 22.44
CA ASP A 3 -13.50 -2.27 22.10
C ASP A 3 -12.36 -1.24 22.01
N TRP A 4 -11.90 -0.97 20.77
CA TRP A 4 -10.77 -0.09 20.50
C TRP A 4 -11.04 1.39 20.83
N LEU A 5 -12.30 1.76 21.04
CA LEU A 5 -12.70 3.12 21.43
C LEU A 5 -12.68 3.34 22.96
N SER A 6 -12.53 2.26 23.72
CA SER A 6 -12.55 2.30 25.18
C SER A 6 -11.14 2.17 25.77
N SER A 7 -10.93 2.69 26.97
CA SER A 7 -9.66 2.60 27.67
C SER A 7 -9.22 1.15 27.92
N MET A 8 -7.94 0.88 27.75
CA MET A 8 -7.31 -0.43 27.96
C MET A 8 -5.86 -0.26 28.41
N GLN A 9 -5.34 -1.25 29.08
CA GLN A 9 -3.90 -1.35 29.34
C GLN A 9 -3.25 -2.11 28.18
N GLN A 10 -2.15 -1.59 27.66
CA GLN A 10 -1.44 -2.15 26.50
C GLN A 10 0.00 -2.46 26.87
N THR A 11 0.46 -3.65 26.46
CA THR A 11 1.85 -4.10 26.56
C THR A 11 2.22 -4.86 25.29
N PHE A 12 3.50 -5.10 25.08
CA PHE A 12 4.00 -5.78 23.88
C PHE A 12 4.76 -7.04 24.25
N GLU A 13 4.60 -8.07 23.41
CA GLU A 13 5.32 -9.33 23.51
C GLU A 13 5.96 -9.68 22.18
N TYR A 14 7.16 -10.22 22.27
CA TYR A 14 7.98 -10.57 21.11
C TYR A 14 8.34 -12.04 21.20
N TYR A 15 8.21 -12.77 20.10
CA TYR A 15 8.50 -14.19 20.03
C TYR A 15 9.35 -14.51 18.82
N THR A 16 10.32 -15.41 18.99
CA THR A 16 10.94 -16.08 17.85
C THR A 16 9.95 -17.05 17.24
N VAL A 17 9.97 -17.18 15.92
CA VAL A 17 9.07 -18.06 15.15
C VAL A 17 9.89 -19.16 14.50
N ASP A 18 9.45 -20.41 14.63
CA ASP A 18 10.02 -21.54 13.93
C ASP A 18 9.64 -21.45 12.42
N PRO A 19 10.63 -21.32 11.52
CA PRO A 19 10.36 -21.16 10.10
C PRO A 19 9.74 -22.39 9.43
N SER A 20 9.83 -23.57 10.06
CA SER A 20 9.26 -24.82 9.51
C SER A 20 7.80 -25.03 9.89
N THR A 21 7.38 -24.56 11.07
CA THR A 21 6.02 -24.73 11.59
C THR A 21 5.22 -23.45 11.67
N TRP A 22 5.90 -22.29 11.50
CA TRP A 22 5.36 -20.95 11.63
C TRP A 22 4.71 -20.65 12.98
N LYS A 23 5.18 -21.35 14.02
CA LYS A 23 4.70 -21.20 15.41
C LYS A 23 5.70 -20.43 16.25
N ASP A 24 5.17 -19.73 17.25
CA ASP A 24 5.97 -19.09 18.28
C ASP A 24 6.75 -20.13 19.08
N VAL A 25 8.04 -19.88 19.33
CA VAL A 25 8.96 -20.80 20.03
C VAL A 25 9.35 -20.23 21.38
N LYS A 26 9.99 -19.07 21.38
CA LYS A 26 10.58 -18.49 22.60
C LYS A 26 10.23 -17.01 22.69
N ARG A 27 9.81 -16.57 23.87
CA ARG A 27 9.63 -15.15 24.14
C ARG A 27 11.00 -14.46 24.21
N ILE A 28 11.10 -13.30 23.59
CA ILE A 28 12.25 -12.43 23.62
C ILE A 28 12.02 -11.44 24.74
N GLU A 29 12.90 -11.47 25.73
CA GLU A 29 12.87 -10.52 26.84
C GLU A 29 13.78 -9.32 26.51
N ASN A 30 13.64 -8.26 27.28
CA ASN A 30 14.51 -7.07 27.20
C ASN A 30 14.48 -6.33 25.84
N VAL A 31 13.34 -6.34 25.14
CA VAL A 31 13.10 -5.40 24.05
C VAL A 31 12.79 -4.03 24.65
N LEU A 32 13.57 -3.03 24.24
CA LEU A 32 13.50 -1.66 24.77
C LEU A 32 12.48 -0.80 24.01
N SER A 33 12.46 -0.94 22.69
CA SER A 33 11.49 -0.29 21.82
C SER A 33 11.32 -1.08 20.51
N CYS A 34 10.20 -0.88 19.84
CA CYS A 34 9.95 -1.43 18.54
C CYS A 34 9.06 -0.47 17.74
N THR A 35 9.41 -0.26 16.48
CA THR A 35 8.58 0.45 15.52
C THR A 35 8.34 -0.46 14.33
N ILE A 36 7.10 -0.54 13.87
CA ILE A 36 6.71 -1.33 12.71
C ILE A 36 6.25 -0.36 11.64
N ASP A 37 6.92 -0.39 10.49
CA ASP A 37 6.54 0.39 9.33
C ASP A 37 5.93 -0.55 8.28
N ARG A 38 4.74 -0.22 7.83
CA ARG A 38 4.04 -0.89 6.73
C ARG A 38 3.88 0.12 5.60
N ASP A 39 4.20 -0.27 4.38
CA ASP A 39 4.17 0.63 3.22
C ASP A 39 3.84 -0.17 1.96
N SER A 40 2.75 0.18 1.29
CA SER A 40 2.30 -0.48 0.06
C SER A 40 3.20 -0.18 -1.15
N GLU A 41 4.02 0.86 -1.09
CA GLU A 41 4.98 1.22 -2.15
C GLU A 41 6.35 0.60 -1.92
N ALA A 42 6.66 0.17 -0.70
CA ALA A 42 7.89 -0.54 -0.42
C ALA A 42 7.87 -1.95 -1.01
N ALA A 43 8.95 -2.35 -1.68
CA ALA A 43 9.05 -3.66 -2.33
C ALA A 43 8.72 -4.84 -1.40
N THR A 44 9.12 -4.76 -0.11
CA THR A 44 8.85 -5.78 0.90
C THR A 44 7.61 -5.49 1.76
N LEU A 45 6.81 -4.49 1.39
CA LEU A 45 5.59 -4.06 2.11
C LEU A 45 5.82 -3.63 3.56
N GLY A 46 7.06 -3.38 3.95
CA GLY A 46 7.39 -2.85 5.27
C GLY A 46 8.60 -3.50 5.95
N SER A 47 8.83 -3.07 7.19
CA SER A 47 9.95 -3.47 8.04
C SER A 47 9.61 -3.24 9.51
N ALA A 48 10.50 -3.67 10.39
CA ALA A 48 10.45 -3.30 11.80
C ALA A 48 11.85 -2.95 12.30
N THR A 49 11.94 -1.94 13.16
CA THR A 49 13.16 -1.62 13.90
C THR A 49 12.97 -2.01 15.36
N ILE A 50 13.80 -2.91 15.86
CA ILE A 50 13.70 -3.46 17.22
C ILE A 50 14.97 -3.08 17.97
N ASN A 51 14.83 -2.34 19.07
CA ASN A 51 15.93 -2.06 19.98
C ASN A 51 15.86 -3.04 21.16
N ALA A 52 16.95 -3.76 21.39
CA ALA A 52 17.03 -4.79 22.43
C ALA A 52 18.31 -4.68 23.23
N ALA A 53 18.29 -5.15 24.48
CA ALA A 53 19.48 -5.21 25.32
C ALA A 53 20.43 -6.35 24.93
N GLU A 54 19.92 -7.37 24.24
CA GLU A 54 20.66 -8.55 23.80
C GLU A 54 20.51 -8.75 22.29
N SER A 55 21.53 -9.34 21.66
CA SER A 55 21.50 -9.66 20.23
C SER A 55 20.50 -10.78 19.95
N ILE A 56 19.67 -10.55 18.96
CA ILE A 56 18.78 -11.58 18.36
C ILE A 56 19.50 -12.02 17.08
N GLY A 57 19.76 -13.31 16.96
CA GLY A 57 20.34 -13.90 15.73
C GLY A 57 19.34 -13.84 14.58
N GLU A 58 19.78 -14.17 13.37
CA GLU A 58 18.91 -14.29 12.21
C GLU A 58 17.77 -15.28 12.49
N SER A 59 16.59 -14.74 12.66
CA SER A 59 15.38 -15.51 12.99
C SER A 59 14.14 -14.69 12.66
N TYR A 60 13.00 -15.36 12.49
CA TYR A 60 11.73 -14.64 12.44
C TYR A 60 11.31 -14.21 13.84
N VAL A 61 10.88 -12.96 13.95
CA VAL A 61 10.34 -12.36 15.17
C VAL A 61 8.90 -11.92 14.91
N ARG A 62 8.00 -12.35 15.77
CA ARG A 62 6.58 -11.93 15.75
C ARG A 62 6.30 -11.00 16.91
N VAL A 63 5.64 -9.89 16.61
CA VAL A 63 5.28 -8.85 17.56
C VAL A 63 3.80 -8.94 17.87
N TYR A 64 3.45 -8.85 19.14
CA TYR A 64 2.07 -8.84 19.61
C TYR A 64 1.77 -7.61 20.46
N LEU A 65 0.61 -7.05 20.25
CA LEU A 65 -0.05 -6.16 21.20
C LEU A 65 -0.87 -7.00 22.18
N VAL A 66 -0.59 -6.85 23.47
CA VAL A 66 -1.38 -7.47 24.55
C VAL A 66 -2.22 -6.40 25.20
N ALA A 67 -3.52 -6.45 24.98
CA ALA A 67 -4.49 -5.51 25.54
C ALA A 67 -5.25 -6.15 26.69
N ILE A 68 -5.35 -5.43 27.83
CA ILE A 68 -6.18 -5.83 28.98
C ILE A 68 -7.32 -4.85 29.08
N GLN A 69 -8.54 -5.36 28.93
CA GLN A 69 -9.76 -4.58 28.97
C GLN A 69 -10.83 -5.33 29.75
N ASN A 70 -11.46 -4.68 30.73
CA ASN A 70 -12.51 -5.29 31.58
C ASN A 70 -12.09 -6.64 32.21
N GLY A 71 -10.81 -6.74 32.64
CA GLY A 71 -10.26 -7.95 33.25
C GLY A 71 -10.00 -9.11 32.29
N LYS A 72 -10.14 -8.92 30.97
CA LYS A 72 -9.82 -9.88 29.93
C LYS A 72 -8.57 -9.48 29.18
N THR A 73 -7.73 -10.47 28.91
CA THR A 73 -6.52 -10.29 28.11
C THR A 73 -6.77 -10.72 26.68
N TYR A 74 -6.37 -9.88 25.75
CA TYR A 74 -6.42 -10.12 24.31
C TYR A 74 -5.01 -9.99 23.76
N LYS A 75 -4.66 -10.84 22.80
CA LYS A 75 -3.34 -10.86 22.18
C LYS A 75 -3.53 -10.75 20.65
N GLU A 76 -3.15 -9.60 20.12
CA GLU A 76 -3.30 -9.27 18.70
C GLU A 76 -1.94 -9.24 18.04
N PRO A 77 -1.69 -10.00 16.96
CA PRO A 77 -0.44 -9.93 16.22
C PRO A 77 -0.35 -8.60 15.47
N LEU A 78 0.84 -8.00 15.45
CA LEU A 78 1.13 -6.77 14.71
C LEU A 78 1.97 -7.01 13.47
N GLY A 79 2.78 -8.07 13.44
CA GLY A 79 3.63 -8.40 12.30
C GLY A 79 4.59 -9.52 12.62
N THR A 80 5.15 -10.13 11.57
CA THR A 80 6.21 -11.14 11.65
C THR A 80 7.32 -10.73 10.69
N PHE A 81 8.54 -10.62 11.21
CA PHE A 81 9.68 -10.03 10.49
C PHE A 81 10.91 -10.92 10.60
N LEU A 82 11.71 -10.99 9.55
CA LEU A 82 13.00 -11.65 9.50
C LEU A 82 14.09 -10.67 9.95
N VAL A 83 14.76 -10.99 11.02
CA VAL A 83 15.90 -10.21 11.55
C VAL A 83 17.09 -10.33 10.59
N GLN A 84 17.65 -9.21 10.16
CA GLN A 84 18.77 -9.17 9.23
C GLN A 84 20.00 -8.46 9.77
N THR A 85 19.86 -7.21 10.19
CA THR A 85 21.03 -6.37 10.46
C THR A 85 21.04 -5.88 11.90
N PRO A 86 21.73 -6.57 12.82
CA PRO A 86 21.97 -6.03 14.15
C PRO A 86 23.13 -5.01 14.09
N SER A 87 22.83 -3.74 14.40
CA SER A 87 23.84 -2.74 14.71
C SER A 87 23.94 -2.54 16.22
N TRP A 88 25.07 -2.09 16.73
CA TRP A 88 25.22 -1.81 18.15
C TRP A 88 26.06 -0.57 18.40
N SER A 89 25.73 0.11 19.47
CA SER A 89 26.52 1.20 20.02
C SER A 89 26.84 0.94 21.49
N PHE A 90 27.98 1.47 21.98
CA PHE A 90 28.38 1.37 23.39
C PHE A 90 28.72 2.76 23.92
N ASN A 91 28.01 3.20 24.94
CA ASN A 91 28.17 4.53 25.52
C ASN A 91 29.10 4.56 26.74
N GLY A 92 29.89 3.50 26.96
CA GLY A 92 30.77 3.35 28.11
C GLY A 92 30.15 2.64 29.31
N LYS A 93 28.84 2.39 29.31
CA LYS A 93 28.08 1.68 30.36
C LYS A 93 27.15 0.62 29.83
N THR A 94 26.35 0.97 28.82
CA THR A 94 25.32 0.09 28.24
C THR A 94 25.65 -0.13 26.77
N ARG A 95 25.25 -1.28 26.28
CA ARG A 95 25.24 -1.64 24.87
C ARG A 95 23.81 -1.59 24.37
N ASP A 96 23.55 -0.72 23.40
CA ASP A 96 22.28 -0.59 22.74
C ASP A 96 22.36 -1.27 21.37
N ILE A 97 21.48 -2.21 21.11
CA ILE A 97 21.42 -3.00 19.87
C ILE A 97 20.17 -2.58 19.11
N SER A 98 20.36 -2.05 17.92
CA SER A 98 19.30 -1.76 16.97
C SER A 98 19.28 -2.83 15.87
N ILE A 99 18.13 -3.40 15.62
CA ILE A 99 17.93 -4.54 14.72
C ILE A 99 16.92 -4.12 13.66
N ASP A 100 17.35 -4.13 12.40
CA ASP A 100 16.44 -4.00 11.28
C ASP A 100 15.93 -5.40 10.91
N ALA A 101 14.62 -5.49 10.78
CA ALA A 101 13.93 -6.71 10.43
C ALA A 101 12.94 -6.44 9.30
N TYR A 102 12.86 -7.33 8.34
CA TYR A 102 12.06 -7.17 7.12
C TYR A 102 10.94 -8.20 7.05
N THR A 103 9.94 -7.92 6.26
CA THR A 103 8.87 -8.88 6.04
C THR A 103 9.38 -10.16 5.38
N PRO A 104 8.61 -11.26 5.39
CA PRO A 104 8.99 -12.52 4.72
C PRO A 104 9.23 -12.39 3.21
N LEU A 105 8.75 -11.32 2.57
CA LEU A 105 9.00 -11.06 1.14
C LEU A 105 10.48 -10.77 0.84
N LEU A 106 11.29 -10.50 1.87
CA LEU A 106 12.74 -10.35 1.71
C LEU A 106 13.37 -11.60 1.06
N GLU A 107 12.89 -12.79 1.39
CA GLU A 107 13.42 -14.05 0.83
C GLU A 107 13.22 -14.13 -0.70
N LEU A 108 12.16 -13.53 -1.24
CA LEU A 108 11.96 -13.40 -2.68
C LEU A 108 12.85 -12.31 -3.30
N LYS A 109 13.16 -11.26 -2.53
CA LYS A 109 13.99 -10.15 -2.99
C LYS A 109 15.46 -10.52 -3.07
N GLU A 110 15.94 -11.39 -2.18
CA GLU A 110 17.33 -11.84 -2.12
C GLU A 110 17.67 -12.95 -3.14
N ASN A 111 16.67 -13.52 -3.79
CA ASN A 111 16.83 -14.65 -4.71
C ASN A 111 16.46 -14.25 -6.14
N LEU A 112 17.20 -14.75 -7.10
CA LEU A 112 17.09 -14.41 -8.53
C LEU A 112 16.54 -15.60 -9.33
N PRO A 113 15.67 -15.38 -10.33
CA PRO A 113 15.33 -16.40 -11.29
C PRO A 113 16.58 -16.86 -12.07
N PRO A 114 16.64 -18.13 -12.51
CA PRO A 114 17.69 -18.54 -13.45
C PRO A 114 17.67 -17.70 -14.73
N ILE A 115 18.83 -17.43 -15.30
CA ILE A 115 18.93 -16.69 -16.58
C ILE A 115 18.11 -17.41 -17.64
N GLY A 116 17.22 -16.67 -18.33
CA GLY A 116 16.33 -17.21 -19.34
C GLY A 116 15.11 -17.97 -18.77
N TYR A 117 14.81 -17.78 -17.49
CA TYR A 117 13.60 -18.34 -16.91
C TYR A 117 12.36 -17.76 -17.58
N SER A 118 11.44 -18.63 -18.00
CA SER A 118 10.21 -18.22 -18.66
C SER A 118 9.04 -19.10 -18.24
N LEU A 119 7.87 -18.51 -18.27
CA LEU A 119 6.58 -19.17 -18.18
C LEU A 119 5.94 -19.16 -19.57
N LEU A 120 5.19 -20.20 -19.87
CA LEU A 120 4.58 -20.32 -21.18
C LEU A 120 3.25 -19.58 -21.25
N LYS A 121 2.91 -19.16 -22.47
CA LYS A 121 1.56 -18.73 -22.80
C LYS A 121 0.54 -19.75 -22.31
N ASP A 122 -0.65 -19.27 -21.88
CA ASP A 122 -1.77 -20.04 -21.36
C ASP A 122 -1.56 -20.65 -19.95
N ASP A 123 -0.37 -20.49 -19.32
CA ASP A 123 -0.19 -20.83 -17.91
C ASP A 123 -1.13 -19.99 -17.03
N ASN A 124 -1.78 -20.63 -16.05
CA ASN A 124 -2.60 -19.91 -15.08
C ASN A 124 -1.72 -19.08 -14.14
N ILE A 125 -1.95 -17.77 -14.12
CA ILE A 125 -1.11 -16.80 -13.42
C ILE A 125 -1.06 -17.09 -11.91
N MET A 126 -2.23 -17.19 -11.27
CA MET A 126 -2.28 -17.28 -9.81
C MET A 126 -1.80 -18.62 -9.28
N ASN A 127 -2.13 -19.73 -9.95
CA ASN A 127 -1.62 -21.05 -9.59
C ASN A 127 -0.10 -21.11 -9.70
N THR A 128 0.46 -20.52 -10.76
CA THR A 128 1.91 -20.44 -10.98
C THR A 128 2.58 -19.56 -9.93
N ALA A 129 2.01 -18.37 -9.67
CA ALA A 129 2.53 -17.46 -8.63
C ALA A 129 2.51 -18.10 -7.24
N TYR A 130 1.40 -18.77 -6.86
CA TYR A 130 1.29 -19.49 -5.60
C TYR A 130 2.38 -20.56 -5.45
N ARG A 131 2.55 -21.42 -6.46
CA ARG A 131 3.56 -22.48 -6.47
C ARG A 131 4.97 -21.90 -6.35
N LEU A 132 5.32 -20.92 -7.19
CA LEU A 132 6.64 -20.31 -7.21
C LEU A 132 6.96 -19.58 -5.90
N CYS A 133 6.00 -18.88 -5.33
CA CYS A 133 6.15 -18.20 -4.05
C CYS A 133 6.38 -19.21 -2.92
N ARG A 134 5.52 -20.22 -2.81
CA ARG A 134 5.60 -21.26 -1.77
C ARG A 134 6.91 -22.05 -1.77
N GLU A 135 7.53 -22.24 -2.91
CA GLU A 135 8.82 -22.93 -3.04
C GLU A 135 10.01 -22.10 -2.51
N ARG A 136 9.82 -20.77 -2.32
CA ARG A 136 10.92 -19.81 -2.09
C ARG A 136 10.83 -19.04 -0.80
N VAL A 137 9.67 -19.02 -0.18
CA VAL A 137 9.49 -18.39 1.14
C VAL A 137 9.19 -19.44 2.19
N ARG A 138 9.71 -19.22 3.40
CA ARG A 138 9.41 -20.05 4.56
C ARG A 138 8.05 -19.72 5.19
N ALA A 139 7.59 -18.47 4.97
CA ALA A 139 6.27 -18.03 5.41
C ALA A 139 5.16 -18.80 4.69
N PRO A 140 4.03 -19.09 5.36
CA PRO A 140 2.88 -19.68 4.71
C PRO A 140 2.32 -18.74 3.63
N VAL A 141 2.01 -19.30 2.47
CA VAL A 141 1.38 -18.58 1.36
C VAL A 141 -0.09 -19.00 1.30
N VAL A 142 -0.98 -18.02 1.27
CA VAL A 142 -2.41 -18.27 1.15
C VAL A 142 -2.78 -18.43 -0.31
N GLU A 143 -3.38 -19.57 -0.64
CA GLU A 143 -3.81 -19.85 -2.00
C GLU A 143 -4.94 -18.91 -2.42
N THR A 144 -4.80 -18.36 -3.61
CA THR A 144 -5.81 -17.50 -4.24
C THR A 144 -6.00 -17.96 -5.67
N THR A 145 -7.23 -18.21 -6.08
CA THR A 145 -7.56 -18.69 -7.42
C THR A 145 -8.07 -17.58 -8.31
N CYS A 146 -7.66 -17.60 -9.58
CA CYS A 146 -8.16 -16.74 -10.63
C CYS A 146 -8.11 -17.51 -11.95
N GLU A 147 -9.06 -17.27 -12.85
CA GLU A 147 -9.10 -17.95 -14.15
C GLU A 147 -8.17 -17.31 -15.20
N THR A 148 -7.52 -16.19 -14.87
CA THR A 148 -6.66 -15.44 -15.79
C THR A 148 -5.40 -16.24 -16.12
N THR A 149 -5.12 -16.36 -17.42
CA THR A 149 -3.93 -17.02 -17.97
C THR A 149 -3.01 -16.02 -18.65
N LEU A 150 -1.75 -16.40 -18.86
CA LEU A 150 -0.77 -15.60 -19.60
C LEU A 150 -1.18 -15.46 -21.07
N TYR A 151 -1.20 -14.24 -21.57
CA TYR A 151 -1.50 -13.94 -22.96
C TYR A 151 -0.34 -14.33 -23.92
N ALA A 152 0.89 -14.23 -23.45
CA ALA A 152 2.13 -14.55 -24.15
C ALA A 152 3.13 -15.17 -23.16
N ASP A 153 4.24 -15.69 -23.68
CA ASP A 153 5.34 -16.15 -22.83
C ASP A 153 5.84 -15.01 -21.94
N PHE A 154 6.05 -15.30 -20.67
CA PHE A 154 6.48 -14.33 -19.67
C PHE A 154 7.92 -14.67 -19.22
N VAL A 155 8.86 -13.81 -19.58
CA VAL A 155 10.30 -14.05 -19.43
C VAL A 155 10.86 -13.13 -18.34
N ALA A 156 11.67 -13.71 -17.44
CA ALA A 156 12.37 -12.92 -16.42
C ALA A 156 13.49 -12.07 -17.06
N ASN A 157 13.60 -10.81 -16.65
CA ASN A 157 14.74 -9.97 -16.99
C ASN A 157 16.00 -10.45 -16.25
N THR A 158 17.17 -10.05 -16.72
CA THR A 158 18.46 -10.50 -16.14
C THR A 158 18.73 -9.96 -14.74
N ASP A 159 18.10 -8.86 -14.39
CA ASP A 159 18.21 -8.16 -13.11
C ASP A 159 17.00 -8.36 -12.18
N ASP A 160 15.99 -9.14 -12.63
CA ASP A 160 14.84 -9.46 -11.81
C ASP A 160 15.23 -10.29 -10.59
N THR A 161 14.64 -9.92 -9.45
CA THR A 161 14.51 -10.81 -8.29
C THR A 161 13.24 -11.65 -8.42
N TRP A 162 13.11 -12.72 -7.64
CA TRP A 162 11.83 -13.44 -7.61
C TRP A 162 10.68 -12.55 -7.15
N LEU A 163 10.96 -11.54 -6.32
CA LEU A 163 9.93 -10.60 -5.89
C LEU A 163 9.44 -9.73 -7.04
N THR A 164 10.35 -9.14 -7.83
CA THR A 164 9.98 -8.32 -9.00
C THR A 164 9.26 -9.15 -10.04
N PHE A 165 9.82 -10.31 -10.41
CA PHE A 165 9.21 -11.22 -11.37
C PHE A 165 7.79 -11.65 -11.00
N LEU A 166 7.57 -12.04 -9.71
CA LEU A 166 6.25 -12.44 -9.23
C LEU A 166 5.29 -11.25 -9.10
N THR A 167 5.78 -10.07 -8.74
CA THR A 167 4.97 -8.85 -8.71
C THR A 167 4.42 -8.52 -10.09
N ASP A 168 5.28 -8.57 -11.11
CA ASP A 168 4.87 -8.32 -12.50
C ASP A 168 3.94 -9.42 -13.02
N LEU A 169 4.21 -10.68 -12.65
CA LEU A 169 3.35 -11.81 -13.01
C LEU A 169 1.93 -11.63 -12.49
N ILE A 170 1.76 -11.37 -11.18
CA ILE A 170 0.43 -11.24 -10.58
C ILE A 170 -0.28 -9.95 -11.00
N ALA A 171 0.46 -8.89 -11.35
CA ALA A 171 -0.10 -7.65 -11.88
C ALA A 171 -0.86 -7.87 -13.20
N ASN A 172 -0.45 -8.85 -14.03
CA ASN A 172 -1.20 -9.24 -15.24
C ASN A 172 -2.60 -9.77 -14.92
N ALA A 173 -2.81 -10.32 -13.73
CA ALA A 173 -4.13 -10.74 -13.23
C ALA A 173 -4.82 -9.66 -12.39
N LYS A 174 -4.24 -8.44 -12.27
CA LYS A 174 -4.69 -7.33 -11.41
C LYS A 174 -4.67 -7.69 -9.92
N TYR A 175 -3.63 -8.40 -9.50
CA TYR A 175 -3.34 -8.70 -8.11
C TYR A 175 -2.04 -8.04 -7.66
N THR A 176 -1.89 -7.88 -6.37
CA THR A 176 -0.68 -7.40 -5.69
C THR A 176 -0.38 -8.30 -4.49
N PHE A 177 0.87 -8.27 -4.01
CA PHE A 177 1.22 -8.90 -2.75
C PHE A 177 0.55 -8.20 -1.56
N GLY A 178 0.21 -8.98 -0.55
CA GLY A 178 -0.19 -8.53 0.77
C GLY A 178 0.42 -9.41 1.85
N LEU A 179 0.38 -8.93 3.07
CA LEU A 179 0.80 -9.68 4.26
C LEU A 179 -0.26 -9.53 5.34
N ASP A 180 -0.53 -10.60 6.05
CA ASP A 180 -1.26 -10.47 7.30
C ASP A 180 -0.30 -10.30 8.49
N GLU A 181 -0.85 -10.03 9.66
CA GLU A 181 -0.09 -9.78 10.87
C GLU A 181 0.67 -11.02 11.39
N LEU A 182 0.28 -12.20 10.97
CA LEU A 182 1.02 -13.45 11.22
C LEU A 182 2.16 -13.66 10.22
N GLY A 183 2.36 -12.74 9.27
CA GLY A 183 3.38 -12.80 8.23
C GLY A 183 3.08 -13.80 7.12
N ARG A 184 1.81 -14.19 6.94
CA ARG A 184 1.42 -15.03 5.79
C ARG A 184 1.36 -14.17 4.54
N VAL A 185 1.89 -14.71 3.44
CA VAL A 185 1.86 -14.03 2.13
C VAL A 185 0.48 -14.21 1.51
N LEU A 186 -0.11 -13.09 1.08
CA LEU A 186 -1.42 -13.01 0.46
C LEU A 186 -1.29 -12.48 -0.97
N PHE A 187 -2.25 -12.84 -1.82
CA PHE A 187 -2.46 -12.21 -3.13
C PHE A 187 -3.80 -11.46 -3.08
N LEU A 188 -3.74 -10.14 -3.15
CA LEU A 188 -4.89 -9.26 -2.99
C LEU A 188 -5.29 -8.65 -4.33
N PRO A 189 -6.58 -8.63 -4.69
CA PRO A 189 -7.02 -7.96 -5.91
C PRO A 189 -6.82 -6.44 -5.78
N VAL A 190 -6.33 -5.82 -6.84
CA VAL A 190 -6.22 -4.36 -6.92
C VAL A 190 -7.62 -3.76 -7.07
N GLN A 191 -8.05 -2.98 -6.09
CA GLN A 191 -9.37 -2.36 -6.03
C GLN A 191 -9.26 -0.86 -5.81
N ASP A 192 -10.20 -0.10 -6.41
CA ASP A 192 -10.34 1.33 -6.16
C ASP A 192 -10.96 1.59 -4.78
N ALA A 193 -10.39 2.54 -4.04
CA ALA A 193 -10.91 2.96 -2.74
C ALA A 193 -12.40 3.35 -2.78
N ALA A 194 -12.86 3.95 -3.87
CA ALA A 194 -14.26 4.36 -4.02
C ALA A 194 -15.24 3.17 -4.00
N SER A 195 -14.80 1.99 -4.47
CA SER A 195 -15.60 0.76 -4.51
C SER A 195 -15.62 -0.01 -3.19
N LEU A 196 -14.66 0.26 -2.31
CA LEU A 196 -14.51 -0.46 -1.05
C LEU A 196 -15.47 0.06 0.02
N GLN A 197 -15.85 -0.83 0.95
CA GLN A 197 -16.55 -0.42 2.16
C GLN A 197 -15.53 -0.06 3.24
N PRO A 198 -15.73 1.04 3.99
CA PRO A 198 -14.83 1.41 5.06
C PRO A 198 -14.83 0.35 6.16
N VAL A 199 -13.64 -0.12 6.54
CA VAL A 199 -13.44 -1.04 7.67
C VAL A 199 -13.44 -0.29 9.00
N TRP A 200 -13.08 1.01 8.96
CA TRP A 200 -13.05 1.90 10.12
C TRP A 200 -13.52 3.30 9.75
N THR A 201 -14.14 3.99 10.72
CA THR A 201 -14.52 5.39 10.58
C THR A 201 -13.84 6.19 11.68
N TYR A 202 -13.00 7.13 11.27
CA TYR A 202 -12.38 8.10 12.16
C TYR A 202 -13.25 9.35 12.25
N THR A 203 -13.55 9.77 13.47
CA THR A 203 -14.39 10.96 13.76
C THR A 203 -13.63 11.91 14.67
N ASP A 204 -14.06 13.17 14.75
CA ASP A 204 -13.51 14.17 15.67
C ASP A 204 -14.43 14.47 16.86
N ASP A 205 -15.25 13.51 17.22
CA ASP A 205 -16.11 13.57 18.40
C ASP A 205 -15.40 13.09 19.70
N ASN A 206 -16.15 13.05 20.81
CA ASN A 206 -15.61 12.68 22.12
C ASN A 206 -15.19 11.21 22.24
N SER A 207 -15.56 10.35 21.32
CA SER A 207 -15.15 8.94 21.26
C SER A 207 -13.99 8.70 20.30
N SER A 208 -13.41 9.76 19.77
CA SER A 208 -12.32 9.70 18.80
C SER A 208 -11.06 9.09 19.38
N ILE A 209 -10.41 8.23 18.59
CA ILE A 209 -9.02 7.78 18.82
C ILE A 209 -7.99 8.58 18.01
N LEU A 210 -8.45 9.56 17.21
CA LEU A 210 -7.58 10.45 16.45
C LEU A 210 -6.82 11.40 17.36
N TYR A 211 -5.56 11.60 17.08
CA TYR A 211 -4.82 12.75 17.58
C TYR A 211 -5.17 14.00 16.76
N PRO A 212 -4.97 15.21 17.32
CA PRO A 212 -5.49 16.43 16.71
C PRO A 212 -4.79 16.84 15.41
N ASP A 213 -3.55 16.39 15.20
CA ASP A 213 -2.74 16.79 14.05
C ASP A 213 -3.12 15.96 12.83
N ILE A 214 -3.38 16.65 11.72
CA ILE A 214 -3.68 16.06 10.42
C ILE A 214 -3.05 16.91 9.34
N ASP A 215 -2.32 16.26 8.44
CA ASP A 215 -1.68 16.88 7.26
C ASP A 215 -2.42 16.44 5.99
N LEU A 216 -2.69 17.37 5.11
CA LEU A 216 -3.36 17.13 3.84
C LEU A 216 -2.55 17.72 2.69
N ASP A 217 -1.97 16.85 1.88
CA ASP A 217 -1.29 17.22 0.65
C ASP A 217 -2.22 17.16 -0.56
N ARG A 218 -2.18 18.21 -1.36
CA ARG A 218 -2.92 18.35 -2.61
C ARG A 218 -1.99 18.90 -3.68
N ASP A 219 -1.43 18.03 -4.49
CA ASP A 219 -0.56 18.47 -5.58
C ASP A 219 -1.37 18.76 -6.84
N LEU A 220 -1.54 20.04 -7.14
CA LEU A 220 -2.18 20.51 -8.37
C LEU A 220 -1.19 20.68 -9.54
N TYR A 221 0.09 20.35 -9.31
CA TYR A 221 1.12 20.50 -10.34
C TYR A 221 0.88 19.51 -11.48
N GLY A 222 1.02 19.99 -12.71
CA GLY A 222 0.89 19.13 -13.89
C GLY A 222 -0.52 18.69 -14.27
N ILE A 223 -1.55 18.95 -13.44
CA ILE A 223 -2.94 18.61 -13.81
C ILE A 223 -3.37 19.53 -14.97
N PRO A 224 -3.69 18.95 -16.15
CA PRO A 224 -4.03 19.73 -17.32
C PRO A 224 -5.43 20.36 -17.20
N ASN A 225 -5.61 21.49 -17.84
CA ASN A 225 -6.91 22.12 -18.07
C ASN A 225 -7.26 22.21 -19.54
N VAL A 226 -6.34 21.79 -20.40
CA VAL A 226 -6.53 21.66 -21.84
C VAL A 226 -5.99 20.31 -22.29
N VAL A 227 -6.77 19.60 -23.11
CA VAL A 227 -6.32 18.39 -23.80
C VAL A 227 -6.39 18.65 -25.30
N GLU A 228 -5.29 18.38 -25.99
CA GLU A 228 -5.22 18.41 -27.44
C GLU A 228 -4.98 17.01 -27.97
N VAL A 229 -5.78 16.60 -28.93
CA VAL A 229 -5.67 15.31 -29.60
C VAL A 229 -5.42 15.54 -31.07
N VAL A 230 -4.38 14.94 -31.59
CA VAL A 230 -4.08 14.89 -33.02
C VAL A 230 -4.18 13.44 -33.46
N TYR A 231 -5.09 13.15 -34.34
CA TYR A 231 -5.21 11.81 -34.96
C TYR A 231 -4.90 11.94 -36.45
N SER A 232 -3.96 11.15 -36.95
CA SER A 232 -3.58 11.10 -38.36
C SER A 232 -3.66 9.69 -38.88
N SER A 233 -4.46 9.46 -39.93
CA SER A 233 -4.49 8.24 -40.72
C SER A 233 -3.81 8.48 -42.08
N GLU A 234 -3.82 7.46 -42.94
CA GLU A 234 -3.29 7.61 -44.32
C GLU A 234 -4.09 8.61 -45.17
N HIS A 235 -5.35 8.91 -44.79
CA HIS A 235 -6.27 9.72 -45.60
C HIS A 235 -6.66 11.03 -44.92
N ASP A 236 -6.78 11.06 -43.58
CA ASP A 236 -7.33 12.17 -42.83
C ASP A 236 -6.49 12.53 -41.60
N THR A 237 -6.51 13.81 -41.23
CA THR A 237 -5.94 14.30 -39.98
C THR A 237 -6.99 15.12 -39.24
N TYR A 238 -7.30 14.71 -38.02
CA TYR A 238 -8.25 15.40 -37.14
C TYR A 238 -7.52 16.03 -35.97
N TYR A 239 -7.93 17.22 -35.60
CA TYR A 239 -7.48 17.93 -34.40
C TYR A 239 -8.66 18.22 -33.51
N ALA A 240 -8.56 17.84 -32.24
CA ALA A 240 -9.56 18.15 -31.25
C ALA A 240 -8.91 18.86 -30.05
N ARG A 241 -9.63 19.81 -29.46
CA ARG A 241 -9.19 20.54 -28.28
C ARG A 241 -10.33 20.63 -27.28
N ALA A 242 -10.15 20.06 -26.11
CA ALA A 242 -11.03 20.16 -24.96
C ALA A 242 -10.44 21.13 -23.93
N VAL A 243 -11.26 22.01 -23.36
CA VAL A 243 -10.84 23.04 -22.40
C VAL A 243 -11.74 23.00 -21.18
N ASN A 244 -11.16 23.00 -20.01
CA ASN A 244 -11.86 23.26 -18.76
C ASN A 244 -11.86 24.78 -18.49
N ASP A 245 -12.96 25.45 -18.81
CA ASP A 245 -13.18 26.87 -18.57
C ASP A 245 -14.21 27.14 -17.46
N ASP A 246 -14.64 26.11 -16.74
CA ASP A 246 -15.61 26.20 -15.64
C ASP A 246 -15.06 27.10 -14.51
N PRO A 247 -15.70 28.26 -14.23
CA PRO A 247 -15.27 29.18 -13.17
C PRO A 247 -15.33 28.55 -11.76
N ASN A 248 -16.04 27.43 -11.57
CA ASN A 248 -16.10 26.70 -10.29
C ASN A 248 -14.97 25.68 -10.16
N SER A 249 -14.33 25.27 -11.25
CA SER A 249 -13.21 24.35 -11.20
C SER A 249 -11.92 25.06 -10.77
N PRO A 250 -11.23 24.59 -9.72
CA PRO A 250 -9.99 25.22 -9.24
C PRO A 250 -8.84 25.14 -10.24
N ILE A 251 -8.93 24.23 -11.21
CA ILE A 251 -7.89 24.00 -12.23
C ILE A 251 -8.23 24.63 -13.58
N SER A 252 -9.39 25.27 -13.73
CA SER A 252 -9.83 25.82 -15.01
C SER A 252 -8.86 26.88 -15.56
N THR A 253 -8.92 27.09 -16.87
CA THR A 253 -8.16 28.17 -17.56
C THR A 253 -8.52 29.53 -17.00
N VAL A 254 -9.78 29.72 -16.60
CA VAL A 254 -10.27 30.98 -15.99
C VAL A 254 -9.63 31.21 -14.63
N LYS A 255 -9.58 30.21 -13.76
CA LYS A 255 -9.00 30.34 -12.40
C LYS A 255 -7.47 30.44 -12.43
N ARG A 256 -6.81 29.65 -13.28
CA ARG A 256 -5.35 29.62 -13.39
C ARG A 256 -4.77 30.73 -14.25
N GLY A 257 -5.58 31.36 -15.12
CA GLY A 257 -5.16 32.37 -16.05
C GLY A 257 -4.14 31.89 -17.09
N ARG A 258 -4.01 30.58 -17.28
CA ARG A 258 -3.09 29.96 -18.24
C ARG A 258 -3.55 28.57 -18.65
N ASP A 259 -3.15 28.15 -19.85
CA ASP A 259 -3.35 26.80 -20.35
C ASP A 259 -2.23 25.89 -19.83
N ILE A 260 -2.60 24.72 -19.32
CA ILE A 260 -1.73 23.58 -19.04
C ILE A 260 -2.19 22.48 -19.97
N VAL A 261 -1.44 22.30 -21.05
CA VAL A 261 -1.83 21.46 -22.17
C VAL A 261 -1.26 20.05 -22.03
N TYR A 262 -2.14 19.06 -22.13
CA TYR A 262 -1.76 17.67 -22.33
C TYR A 262 -2.08 17.28 -23.77
N ARG A 263 -1.07 16.82 -24.52
CA ARG A 263 -1.22 16.48 -25.94
C ARG A 263 -1.07 14.98 -26.15
N VAL A 264 -2.00 14.39 -26.92
CA VAL A 264 -1.97 13.01 -27.35
C VAL A 264 -1.94 12.97 -28.89
N THR A 265 -1.05 12.17 -29.42
CA THR A 265 -0.93 11.92 -30.87
C THR A 265 -1.27 10.49 -31.16
N ASN A 266 -2.15 10.25 -32.12
CA ASN A 266 -2.61 8.95 -32.56
C ASN A 266 -3.01 8.00 -31.40
N PRO A 267 -4.02 8.39 -30.60
CA PRO A 267 -4.56 7.51 -29.58
C PRO A 267 -5.19 6.27 -30.21
N ASP A 268 -5.20 5.15 -29.48
CA ASP A 268 -5.92 3.94 -29.87
C ASP A 268 -7.42 4.19 -29.85
N LEU A 269 -7.97 4.53 -31.00
CA LEU A 269 -9.41 4.67 -31.24
C LEU A 269 -9.88 3.53 -32.13
N TYR A 270 -11.08 3.00 -31.82
CA TYR A 270 -11.61 1.87 -32.57
C TYR A 270 -12.07 2.28 -33.99
N GLY A 271 -11.54 1.60 -35.00
CA GLY A 271 -11.87 1.87 -36.41
C GLY A 271 -11.19 3.12 -36.98
N ASP A 272 -11.78 3.71 -38.03
CA ASP A 272 -11.37 5.02 -38.55
C ASP A 272 -12.16 6.11 -37.83
N PRO A 273 -11.57 6.80 -36.84
CA PRO A 273 -12.28 7.79 -36.05
C PRO A 273 -12.67 9.01 -36.90
N THR A 274 -13.82 9.57 -36.55
CA THR A 274 -14.31 10.82 -37.11
C THR A 274 -13.83 12.02 -36.24
N GLU A 275 -13.99 13.24 -36.75
CA GLU A 275 -13.73 14.46 -36.00
C GLU A 275 -14.50 14.48 -34.66
N ASN A 276 -15.78 14.08 -34.66
CA ASN A 276 -16.60 13.99 -33.44
C ASN A 276 -16.06 12.99 -32.42
N GLN A 277 -15.64 11.80 -32.86
CA GLN A 277 -15.06 10.80 -31.95
C GLN A 277 -13.75 11.26 -31.35
N THR A 278 -12.94 12.00 -32.13
CA THR A 278 -11.69 12.60 -31.65
C THR A 278 -11.98 13.70 -30.60
N GLN A 279 -13.04 14.52 -30.81
CA GLN A 279 -13.46 15.52 -29.83
C GLN A 279 -14.01 14.90 -28.54
N GLU A 280 -14.88 13.90 -28.66
CA GLU A 280 -15.41 13.17 -27.50
C GLU A 280 -14.30 12.46 -26.69
N TYR A 281 -13.29 11.95 -27.37
CA TYR A 281 -12.11 11.38 -26.72
C TYR A 281 -11.33 12.44 -25.93
N ALA A 282 -11.08 13.63 -26.54
CA ALA A 282 -10.39 14.72 -25.86
C ALA A 282 -11.12 15.18 -24.59
N GLU A 283 -12.46 15.33 -24.67
CA GLU A 283 -13.30 15.71 -23.53
C GLU A 283 -13.29 14.67 -22.42
N ARG A 284 -13.45 13.39 -22.79
CA ARG A 284 -13.39 12.29 -21.83
C ARG A 284 -12.03 12.22 -21.16
N LEU A 285 -10.95 12.35 -21.92
CA LEU A 285 -9.60 12.34 -21.40
C LEU A 285 -9.35 13.52 -20.46
N LEU A 286 -9.80 14.72 -20.80
CA LEU A 286 -9.67 15.89 -19.93
C LEU A 286 -10.41 15.67 -18.60
N ARG A 287 -11.62 15.11 -18.62
CA ARG A 287 -12.37 14.76 -17.40
C ARG A 287 -11.63 13.70 -16.56
N GLN A 288 -11.04 12.70 -17.18
CA GLN A 288 -10.22 11.70 -16.48
C GLN A 288 -8.98 12.31 -15.83
N LEU A 289 -8.27 13.18 -16.55
CA LEU A 289 -7.07 13.87 -16.06
C LEU A 289 -7.40 15.00 -15.06
N SER A 290 -8.66 15.46 -14.99
CA SER A 290 -9.13 16.47 -14.04
C SER A 290 -9.46 15.85 -12.66
N THR A 291 -8.69 14.87 -12.25
CA THR A 291 -8.74 14.25 -10.93
C THR A 291 -7.51 14.60 -10.14
N LEU A 292 -7.69 14.84 -8.86
CA LEU A 292 -6.61 15.11 -7.91
C LEU A 292 -6.52 13.96 -6.93
N GLU A 293 -5.35 13.35 -6.83
CA GLU A 293 -5.03 12.50 -5.71
C GLU A 293 -4.63 13.36 -4.51
N CYS A 294 -5.27 13.11 -3.39
CA CYS A 294 -5.01 13.78 -2.13
C CYS A 294 -4.42 12.78 -1.16
N THR A 295 -3.31 13.14 -0.53
CA THR A 295 -2.68 12.34 0.51
C THR A 295 -2.98 12.97 1.86
N VAL A 296 -3.50 12.17 2.79
CA VAL A 296 -3.78 12.60 4.15
C VAL A 296 -3.00 11.76 5.14
N THR A 297 -2.26 12.44 6.03
CA THR A 297 -1.48 11.82 7.10
C THR A 297 -2.05 12.24 8.45
N TYR A 298 -2.31 11.27 9.30
CA TYR A 298 -2.91 11.45 10.62
C TYR A 298 -2.39 10.41 11.60
N SER A 299 -2.56 10.66 12.89
CA SER A 299 -2.20 9.72 13.94
C SER A 299 -3.39 9.34 14.79
N HIS A 300 -3.38 8.11 15.29
CA HIS A 300 -4.46 7.59 16.14
C HIS A 300 -3.95 6.50 17.10
N GLY A 301 -4.76 6.15 18.11
CA GLY A 301 -4.55 4.93 18.89
C GLY A 301 -4.79 3.69 18.03
N TYR A 302 -4.13 2.59 18.31
CA TYR A 302 -4.23 1.38 17.48
C TYR A 302 -5.67 0.89 17.29
N CYS A 303 -6.00 0.56 16.06
CA CYS A 303 -7.19 -0.19 15.65
C CYS A 303 -6.80 -1.15 14.49
N PRO A 304 -7.58 -2.22 14.22
CA PRO A 304 -7.18 -3.28 13.30
C PRO A 304 -7.37 -2.90 11.81
N VAL A 305 -6.84 -1.76 11.41
CA VAL A 305 -6.78 -1.30 10.03
C VAL A 305 -5.46 -1.74 9.41
N ARG A 306 -5.49 -2.11 8.13
CA ARG A 306 -4.35 -2.67 7.37
C ARG A 306 -4.04 -1.86 6.13
N LEU A 307 -2.87 -2.11 5.56
CA LEU A 307 -2.55 -1.61 4.21
C LEU A 307 -3.61 -2.08 3.20
N GLY A 308 -4.04 -1.15 2.36
CA GLY A 308 -5.04 -1.39 1.33
C GLY A 308 -6.49 -1.30 1.81
N ASP A 309 -6.74 -1.24 3.11
CA ASP A 309 -8.07 -1.04 3.67
C ASP A 309 -8.62 0.35 3.30
N CYS A 310 -9.93 0.41 3.10
CA CYS A 310 -10.64 1.66 2.99
C CYS A 310 -11.05 2.14 4.38
N VAL A 311 -10.73 3.38 4.70
CA VAL A 311 -11.17 4.08 5.91
C VAL A 311 -12.05 5.26 5.54
N ARG A 312 -12.90 5.65 6.47
CA ARG A 312 -13.71 6.86 6.35
C ARG A 312 -13.18 7.91 7.31
N LEU A 313 -12.82 9.07 6.76
CA LEU A 313 -12.34 10.21 7.53
C LEU A 313 -13.45 11.25 7.64
N ASN A 314 -13.80 11.58 8.86
CA ASN A 314 -14.79 12.61 9.18
C ASN A 314 -14.23 13.54 10.26
N TYR A 315 -13.25 14.36 9.85
CA TYR A 315 -12.58 15.34 10.70
C TYR A 315 -13.02 16.76 10.31
N THR A 316 -14.20 17.12 10.77
CA THR A 316 -14.91 18.33 10.33
C THR A 316 -14.15 19.62 10.67
N ARG A 317 -13.40 19.64 11.77
CA ARG A 317 -12.56 20.78 12.19
C ARG A 317 -11.43 21.09 11.19
N SER A 318 -10.94 20.09 10.45
CA SER A 318 -9.94 20.27 9.40
C SER A 318 -10.55 20.50 8.01
N GLY A 319 -11.88 20.45 7.89
CA GLY A 319 -12.59 20.53 6.63
C GLY A 319 -12.65 19.21 5.84
N ILE A 320 -12.26 18.10 6.46
CA ILE A 320 -12.40 16.75 5.89
C ILE A 320 -13.74 16.18 6.35
N THR A 321 -14.67 15.99 5.43
CA THR A 321 -16.01 15.50 5.73
C THR A 321 -16.36 14.32 4.84
N ASP A 322 -16.65 13.19 5.46
CA ASP A 322 -17.14 11.96 4.81
C ASP A 322 -16.25 11.46 3.65
N VAL A 323 -14.93 11.55 3.81
CA VAL A 323 -13.97 11.13 2.81
C VAL A 323 -13.62 9.66 2.97
N LYS A 324 -13.76 8.88 1.89
CA LYS A 324 -13.24 7.51 1.81
C LYS A 324 -11.82 7.55 1.28
N ALA A 325 -10.87 7.00 2.05
CA ALA A 325 -9.46 6.95 1.68
C ALA A 325 -8.91 5.53 1.81
N LYS A 326 -7.94 5.18 0.99
CA LYS A 326 -7.23 3.90 1.02
C LYS A 326 -5.92 4.08 1.77
N VAL A 327 -5.69 3.25 2.78
CA VAL A 327 -4.46 3.26 3.56
C VAL A 327 -3.30 2.75 2.72
N ILE A 328 -2.24 3.54 2.61
CA ILE A 328 -1.03 3.22 1.84
C ILE A 328 0.19 3.01 2.74
N SER A 329 0.26 3.66 3.91
CA SER A 329 1.33 3.40 4.86
C SER A 329 0.86 3.54 6.31
N GLN A 330 1.55 2.84 7.21
CA GLN A 330 1.34 2.88 8.65
C GLN A 330 2.69 2.77 9.36
N SER A 331 2.93 3.62 10.36
CA SER A 331 4.02 3.48 11.32
C SER A 331 3.44 3.25 12.70
N ILE A 332 3.71 2.08 13.28
CA ILE A 332 3.16 1.63 14.57
C ILE A 332 4.25 1.72 15.61
N ASP A 333 4.08 2.60 16.60
CA ASP A 333 4.97 2.69 17.75
C ASP A 333 4.51 1.70 18.83
N CYS A 334 5.31 0.65 19.05
CA CYS A 334 5.08 -0.36 20.06
C CYS A 334 5.46 0.15 21.46
N SER A 335 4.85 1.24 21.88
CA SER A 335 4.97 1.87 23.17
C SER A 335 3.60 2.08 23.85
N ALA A 336 3.58 2.65 25.04
CA ALA A 336 2.32 2.93 25.72
C ALA A 336 1.39 3.81 24.87
N GLY A 337 0.15 3.35 24.67
CA GLY A 337 -0.84 4.01 23.82
C GLY A 337 -0.84 3.53 22.38
N CYS A 338 0.13 2.73 21.97
CA CYS A 338 0.26 2.14 20.63
C CYS A 338 -0.14 3.13 19.53
N LYS A 339 0.62 4.23 19.43
CA LYS A 339 0.37 5.27 18.45
C LYS A 339 0.62 4.71 17.05
N VAL A 340 -0.34 4.92 16.17
CA VAL A 340 -0.22 4.63 14.73
C VAL A 340 -0.24 5.95 13.99
N THR A 341 0.76 6.20 13.16
CA THR A 341 0.73 7.26 12.15
C THR A 341 0.39 6.61 10.81
N GLU A 342 -0.68 7.05 10.21
CA GLU A 342 -1.28 6.45 9.02
C GLU A 342 -1.33 7.46 7.89
N THR A 343 -0.97 7.02 6.69
CA THR A 343 -1.13 7.79 5.45
C THR A 343 -2.13 7.08 4.56
N ALA A 344 -3.12 7.84 4.12
CA ALA A 344 -4.16 7.34 3.23
C ALA A 344 -4.36 8.27 2.02
N VAL A 345 -4.77 7.70 0.90
CA VAL A 345 -5.00 8.42 -0.35
C VAL A 345 -6.45 8.34 -0.78
N TYR A 346 -6.95 9.43 -1.37
CA TYR A 346 -8.25 9.49 -1.99
C TYR A 346 -8.24 10.39 -3.21
N THR A 347 -9.15 10.14 -4.14
CA THR A 347 -9.25 10.90 -5.38
C THR A 347 -10.42 11.87 -5.33
N THR A 348 -10.17 13.12 -5.69
CA THR A 348 -11.19 14.17 -5.82
C THR A 348 -11.31 14.60 -7.27
N LYS A 349 -12.54 14.65 -7.80
CA LYS A 349 -12.81 15.23 -9.12
C LYS A 349 -12.81 16.75 -9.02
N LEU A 350 -11.97 17.39 -9.81
CA LEU A 350 -11.80 18.84 -9.86
C LEU A 350 -12.67 19.50 -10.94
N TRP A 351 -13.21 18.70 -11.83
CA TRP A 351 -14.14 19.11 -12.89
C TRP A 351 -15.19 18.00 -13.11
N ARG A 352 -16.46 18.36 -13.20
CA ARG A 352 -17.61 17.44 -13.35
C ARG A 352 -18.27 17.56 -14.73
#